data_11ebbb2665f6238976d0e2dc3eea2585
#
_entry.id   11ebbb2665f6238976d0e2dc3eea2585
#
_cell.length_a   1.000
_cell.length_b   1.000
_cell.length_c   1.000
_cell.angle_alpha   90.00
_cell.angle_beta   90.00
_cell.angle_gamma   90.00
#
_symmetry.space_group_name_H-M   'P 1'
#
loop_
_entity.id
_entity.type
_entity.pdbx_description
1 polymer ?
#
loop_
_entity_poly.entity_id
_entity_poly.type
_entity_poly.pdbx_seq_one_letter_code
_entity_poly.pdbx_strand_id
1 'polypeptide(L)'
;TDHPGKAFEEGLTFGSLTSMKVENMRDQHERAKHNAANAKKTPAKTADLSEKIEPVEITKPVGFVSVCAGDGVAALFKDLGVDTVVSGGQTMNPSTDNILRAIESTPAETVYVLPNNKNIIMAAEQTISISTRKVIVLHTRTIPQGITAMLTFDESVDTETHAIEMH
;
A
#
# COMPACT_ATOMS: atom_id res chain seq x y z
N THR A 1 14.41 18.96 19.00
CA THR A 1 14.57 20.12 19.88
C THR A 1 13.64 20.02 21.10
N ASP A 2 14.11 20.44 22.27
CA ASP A 2 13.30 20.47 23.51
C ASP A 2 12.36 21.68 23.54
N HIS A 3 12.55 22.65 22.66
CA HIS A 3 11.76 23.88 22.56
C HIS A 3 11.31 24.12 21.11
N PRO A 4 10.30 23.41 20.62
CA PRO A 4 9.82 23.58 19.24
C PRO A 4 9.30 25.00 18.96
N GLY A 5 8.78 25.70 19.96
CA GLY A 5 8.31 27.08 19.81
C GLY A 5 9.39 28.03 19.33
N LYS A 6 10.62 27.90 19.82
CA LYS A 6 11.74 28.76 19.37
C LYS A 6 12.11 28.52 17.90
N ALA A 7 12.03 27.28 17.44
CA ALA A 7 12.28 26.97 16.04
C ALA A 7 11.22 27.60 15.12
N PHE A 8 9.98 27.70 15.59
CA PHE A 8 8.91 28.39 14.83
C PHE A 8 9.07 29.90 14.85
N GLU A 9 9.47 30.48 15.97
CA GLU A 9 9.76 31.92 16.08
C GLU A 9 10.88 32.32 15.11
N GLU A 10 11.97 31.55 15.07
CA GLU A 10 13.05 31.79 14.11
C GLU A 10 12.58 31.60 12.66
N GLY A 11 11.79 30.55 12.39
CA GLY A 11 11.22 30.31 11.04
C GLY A 11 10.34 31.46 10.55
N LEU A 12 9.57 32.10 11.45
CA LEU A 12 8.72 33.25 11.12
C LEU A 12 9.52 34.51 10.74
N THR A 13 10.79 34.60 11.11
CA THR A 13 11.65 35.71 10.68
C THR A 13 12.01 35.66 9.19
N PHE A 14 11.90 34.48 8.56
CA PHE A 14 12.21 34.26 7.15
C PHE A 14 10.97 34.22 6.27
N GLY A 15 9.77 34.19 6.83
CA GLY A 15 8.51 34.18 6.09
C GLY A 15 7.35 33.59 6.88
N SER A 16 6.17 33.50 6.23
CA SER A 16 4.99 32.90 6.85
C SER A 16 5.08 31.36 6.80
N LEU A 17 4.85 30.71 7.95
CA LEU A 17 4.80 29.25 8.04
C LEU A 17 3.39 28.75 7.72
N THR A 18 3.27 27.90 6.69
CA THR A 18 2.04 27.22 6.33
C THR A 18 2.17 25.72 6.62
N SER A 19 1.23 25.13 7.34
CA SER A 19 1.20 23.70 7.66
C SER A 19 2.35 23.22 8.58
N MET A 20 2.27 23.57 9.86
CA MET A 20 3.22 23.10 10.88
C MET A 20 2.80 21.77 11.46
N LYS A 21 3.71 20.78 11.46
CA LYS A 21 3.51 19.47 12.10
C LYS A 21 4.55 19.28 13.21
N VAL A 22 4.07 19.09 14.45
CA VAL A 22 4.93 18.78 15.61
C VAL A 22 4.61 17.38 16.09
N GLU A 23 5.58 16.49 16.06
CA GLU A 23 5.46 15.13 16.58
C GLU A 23 6.53 14.87 17.66
N ASN A 24 6.10 14.28 18.76
CA ASN A 24 7.02 13.86 19.81
C ASN A 24 7.62 12.50 19.46
N MET A 25 8.88 12.47 19.09
CA MET A 25 9.60 11.23 18.74
C MET A 25 9.68 10.23 19.91
N ARG A 26 9.62 10.69 21.16
CA ARG A 26 9.60 9.80 22.34
C ARG A 26 8.28 9.05 22.43
N ASP A 27 7.15 9.72 22.17
CA ASP A 27 5.82 9.10 22.16
C ASP A 27 5.67 8.10 21.00
N GLN A 28 6.29 8.37 19.85
CA GLN A 28 6.37 7.40 18.73
C GLN A 28 7.14 6.15 19.15
N HIS A 29 8.25 6.30 19.86
CA HIS A 29 9.06 5.17 20.30
C HIS A 29 8.37 4.35 21.40
N GLU A 30 7.63 4.99 22.30
CA GLU A 30 6.83 4.30 23.32
C GLU A 30 5.61 3.60 22.72
N ARG A 31 4.91 4.22 21.75
CA ARG A 31 3.83 3.58 21.00
C ARG A 31 4.32 2.38 20.22
N ALA A 32 5.49 2.46 19.58
CA ALA A 32 6.11 1.32 18.92
C ALA A 32 6.44 0.19 19.90
N LYS A 33 6.95 0.49 21.11
CA LYS A 33 7.19 -0.51 22.17
C LYS A 33 5.89 -1.10 22.73
N HIS A 34 4.86 -0.28 22.95
CA HIS A 34 3.54 -0.75 23.42
C HIS A 34 2.83 -1.63 22.38
N ASN A 35 2.93 -1.29 21.10
CA ASN A 35 2.40 -2.11 20.02
C ASN A 35 3.16 -3.44 19.90
N ALA A 36 4.46 -3.45 20.10
CA ALA A 36 5.27 -4.67 20.16
C ALA A 36 4.93 -5.55 21.39
N ALA A 37 4.52 -4.96 22.52
CA ALA A 37 4.12 -5.70 23.72
C ALA A 37 2.69 -6.26 23.63
N ASN A 38 1.76 -5.58 22.95
CA ASN A 38 0.39 -6.03 22.72
C ASN A 38 0.25 -7.03 21.56
N ALA A 39 1.21 -7.07 20.63
CA ALA A 39 1.23 -8.04 19.51
C ALA A 39 1.43 -9.50 19.96
N LYS A 40 1.66 -9.77 21.26
CA LYS A 40 1.76 -11.14 21.81
C LYS A 40 0.41 -11.84 22.09
N LYS A 41 -0.73 -11.22 21.83
CA LYS A 41 -2.05 -11.80 22.13
C LYS A 41 -3.03 -11.94 20.97
N THR A 42 -2.63 -11.64 19.74
CA THR A 42 -3.45 -11.99 18.56
C THR A 42 -2.50 -12.32 17.40
N PRO A 43 -2.63 -13.48 16.74
CA PRO A 43 -1.76 -13.81 15.63
C PRO A 43 -2.23 -13.10 14.35
N ALA A 44 -2.00 -11.79 14.27
CA ALA A 44 -1.93 -11.12 12.98
C ALA A 44 -0.46 -11.21 12.55
N LYS A 45 -0.17 -12.02 11.54
CA LYS A 45 1.15 -12.16 10.93
C LYS A 45 1.65 -10.79 10.45
N THR A 46 2.37 -10.07 11.29
CA THR A 46 3.37 -9.10 10.85
C THR A 46 4.59 -9.93 10.45
N ALA A 47 4.71 -10.19 9.16
CA ALA A 47 5.89 -10.84 8.60
C ALA A 47 7.13 -9.98 8.87
N ASP A 48 8.12 -10.62 9.45
CA ASP A 48 9.46 -10.12 9.75
C ASP A 48 10.18 -9.67 8.47
N LEU A 49 10.79 -8.49 8.50
CA LEU A 49 11.33 -7.76 7.35
C LEU A 49 12.66 -8.32 6.79
N SER A 50 13.02 -9.57 7.07
CA SER A 50 14.30 -10.18 6.65
C SER A 50 14.18 -11.47 5.83
N GLU A 51 12.96 -11.95 5.53
CA GLU A 51 12.82 -13.11 4.66
C GLU A 51 12.97 -12.71 3.19
N LYS A 52 13.86 -13.42 2.47
CA LYS A 52 13.99 -13.37 1.02
C LYS A 52 12.61 -13.48 0.39
N ILE A 53 12.29 -12.58 -0.53
CA ILE A 53 11.09 -12.67 -1.35
C ILE A 53 11.26 -13.91 -2.23
N GLU A 54 10.64 -15.03 -1.85
CA GLU A 54 10.54 -16.21 -2.70
C GLU A 54 9.22 -16.08 -3.49
N PRO A 55 9.30 -16.00 -4.82
CA PRO A 55 8.10 -15.96 -5.66
C PRO A 55 7.30 -17.25 -5.47
N VAL A 56 6.03 -17.13 -5.17
CA VAL A 56 5.12 -18.27 -5.06
C VAL A 56 4.87 -18.86 -6.45
N GLU A 57 4.69 -20.17 -6.55
CA GLU A 57 4.40 -20.85 -7.80
C GLU A 57 3.15 -20.29 -8.47
N ILE A 58 3.23 -20.05 -9.78
CA ILE A 58 2.12 -19.48 -10.58
C ILE A 58 1.03 -20.53 -10.75
N THR A 59 -0.17 -20.26 -10.25
CA THR A 59 -1.33 -21.15 -10.33
C THR A 59 -2.46 -20.58 -11.18
N LYS A 60 -2.44 -19.26 -11.47
CA LYS A 60 -3.48 -18.59 -12.24
C LYS A 60 -2.91 -17.51 -13.18
N PRO A 61 -3.62 -17.17 -14.27
CA PRO A 61 -3.14 -16.17 -15.24
C PRO A 61 -3.14 -14.75 -14.67
N VAL A 62 -4.14 -14.38 -13.87
CA VAL A 62 -4.37 -13.03 -13.36
C VAL A 62 -4.54 -13.02 -11.85
N GLY A 63 -3.96 -12.03 -11.21
CA GLY A 63 -4.12 -11.77 -9.77
C GLY A 63 -4.22 -10.28 -9.45
N PHE A 64 -4.74 -9.98 -8.26
CA PHE A 64 -4.99 -8.61 -7.83
C PHE A 64 -4.33 -8.32 -6.49
N VAL A 65 -3.66 -7.17 -6.43
CA VAL A 65 -3.10 -6.60 -5.20
C VAL A 65 -3.75 -5.23 -4.98
N SER A 66 -4.36 -5.02 -3.83
CA SER A 66 -4.99 -3.74 -3.48
C SER A 66 -4.33 -3.12 -2.25
N VAL A 67 -4.15 -1.82 -2.28
CA VAL A 67 -3.72 -1.06 -1.09
C VAL A 67 -4.94 -0.39 -0.46
N CYS A 68 -5.17 -0.66 0.82
CA CYS A 68 -6.24 0.00 1.56
C CYS A 68 -5.96 0.08 3.05
N ALA A 69 -6.70 0.93 3.77
CA ALA A 69 -6.67 1.06 5.21
C ALA A 69 -8.00 0.60 5.81
N GLY A 70 -7.90 -0.14 6.92
CA GLY A 70 -9.05 -0.64 7.66
C GLY A 70 -9.53 -2.02 7.24
N ASP A 71 -9.86 -2.85 8.24
CA ASP A 71 -10.19 -4.26 8.06
C ASP A 71 -11.47 -4.47 7.24
N GLY A 72 -12.45 -3.57 7.37
CA GLY A 72 -13.70 -3.64 6.61
C GLY A 72 -13.51 -3.42 5.11
N VAL A 73 -12.62 -2.48 4.72
CA VAL A 73 -12.29 -2.24 3.31
C VAL A 73 -11.45 -3.39 2.77
N ALA A 74 -10.53 -3.92 3.58
CA ALA A 74 -9.73 -5.09 3.21
C ALA A 74 -10.60 -6.33 2.97
N ALA A 75 -11.60 -6.55 3.82
CA ALA A 75 -12.58 -7.63 3.63
C ALA A 75 -13.37 -7.46 2.34
N LEU A 76 -13.85 -6.25 2.06
CA LEU A 76 -14.58 -5.93 0.83
C LEU A 76 -13.75 -6.22 -0.42
N PHE A 77 -12.48 -5.81 -0.45
CA PHE A 77 -11.60 -6.11 -1.59
C PHE A 77 -11.35 -7.61 -1.76
N LYS A 78 -11.23 -8.37 -0.67
CA LYS A 78 -11.13 -9.83 -0.74
C LYS A 78 -12.38 -10.47 -1.28
N ASP A 79 -13.56 -10.00 -0.88
CA ASP A 79 -14.86 -10.47 -1.39
C ASP A 79 -15.02 -10.16 -2.89
N LEU A 80 -14.40 -9.08 -3.39
CA LEU A 80 -14.35 -8.74 -4.81
C LEU A 80 -13.30 -9.54 -5.61
N GLY A 81 -12.54 -10.42 -4.95
CA GLY A 81 -11.57 -11.29 -5.63
C GLY A 81 -10.12 -10.80 -5.58
N VAL A 82 -9.80 -9.80 -4.76
CA VAL A 82 -8.40 -9.38 -4.54
C VAL A 82 -7.66 -10.44 -3.74
N ASP A 83 -6.52 -10.90 -4.24
CA ASP A 83 -5.69 -11.94 -3.63
C ASP A 83 -4.96 -11.46 -2.40
N THR A 84 -4.28 -10.34 -2.55
CA THR A 84 -3.43 -9.80 -1.50
C THR A 84 -3.78 -8.34 -1.23
N VAL A 85 -3.99 -8.02 0.06
CA VAL A 85 -4.25 -6.65 0.49
C VAL A 85 -3.05 -6.14 1.27
N VAL A 86 -2.51 -5.01 0.81
CA VAL A 86 -1.43 -4.27 1.50
C VAL A 86 -2.05 -3.21 2.39
N SER A 87 -1.73 -3.26 3.68
CA SER A 87 -2.19 -2.24 4.62
C SER A 87 -1.49 -0.91 4.35
N GLY A 88 -2.28 0.11 4.02
CA GLY A 88 -1.78 1.46 3.75
C GLY A 88 -2.92 2.43 3.49
N GLY A 89 -2.66 3.71 3.65
CA GLY A 89 -3.70 4.73 3.48
C GLY A 89 -3.16 6.15 3.66
N GLN A 90 -4.03 7.08 4.04
CA GLN A 90 -3.69 8.51 4.10
C GLN A 90 -2.55 8.86 5.07
N THR A 91 -2.36 8.06 6.12
CA THR A 91 -1.37 8.33 7.18
C THR A 91 -0.16 7.41 7.15
N MET A 92 -0.25 6.28 6.44
CA MET A 92 0.82 5.29 6.35
C MET A 92 0.88 4.76 4.91
N ASN A 93 1.80 5.30 4.12
CA ASN A 93 2.04 4.81 2.77
C ASN A 93 2.94 3.56 2.84
N PRO A 94 2.54 2.43 2.23
CA PRO A 94 3.40 1.27 2.11
C PRO A 94 4.64 1.62 1.27
N SER A 95 5.76 1.02 1.59
CA SER A 95 6.97 1.14 0.79
C SER A 95 6.83 0.34 -0.52
N THR A 96 7.67 0.66 -1.52
CA THR A 96 7.80 -0.15 -2.74
C THR A 96 8.07 -1.62 -2.42
N ASP A 97 8.89 -1.91 -1.39
CA ASP A 97 9.19 -3.27 -0.95
C ASP A 97 7.94 -4.01 -0.41
N ASN A 98 7.07 -3.33 0.34
CA ASN A 98 5.83 -3.94 0.83
C ASN A 98 4.88 -4.31 -0.31
N ILE A 99 4.79 -3.45 -1.33
CA ILE A 99 3.97 -3.71 -2.52
C ILE A 99 4.59 -4.85 -3.34
N LEU A 100 5.92 -4.84 -3.53
CA LEU A 100 6.64 -5.89 -4.23
C LEU A 100 6.44 -7.26 -3.58
N ARG A 101 6.55 -7.36 -2.25
CA ARG A 101 6.28 -8.61 -1.51
C ARG A 101 4.86 -9.11 -1.73
N ALA A 102 3.89 -8.23 -1.74
CA ALA A 102 2.50 -8.60 -2.03
C ALA A 102 2.34 -9.15 -3.46
N ILE A 103 2.99 -8.53 -4.44
CA ILE A 103 3.00 -8.97 -5.84
C ILE A 103 3.64 -10.36 -5.96
N GLU A 104 4.83 -10.56 -5.40
CA GLU A 104 5.56 -11.84 -5.47
C GLU A 104 4.85 -12.96 -4.69
N SER A 105 4.10 -12.63 -3.64
CA SER A 105 3.27 -13.59 -2.89
C SER A 105 1.96 -13.95 -3.57
N THR A 106 1.57 -13.22 -4.64
CA THR A 106 0.36 -13.51 -5.40
C THR A 106 0.66 -14.59 -6.44
N PRO A 107 -0.06 -15.74 -6.46
CA PRO A 107 0.24 -16.88 -7.33
C PRO A 107 -0.29 -16.67 -8.76
N ALA A 108 0.05 -15.54 -9.39
CA ALA A 108 -0.43 -15.16 -10.71
C ALA A 108 0.72 -14.75 -11.63
N GLU A 109 0.55 -14.97 -12.94
CA GLU A 109 1.50 -14.54 -13.96
C GLU A 109 1.46 -13.02 -14.16
N THR A 110 0.24 -12.48 -14.32
CA THR A 110 0.00 -11.03 -14.40
C THR A 110 -0.67 -10.54 -13.13
N VAL A 111 -0.11 -9.50 -12.50
CA VAL A 111 -0.64 -8.93 -11.27
C VAL A 111 -1.08 -7.50 -11.49
N TYR A 112 -2.37 -7.23 -11.30
CA TYR A 112 -2.93 -5.89 -11.29
C TYR A 112 -2.80 -5.29 -9.90
N VAL A 113 -2.24 -4.09 -9.82
CA VAL A 113 -2.05 -3.35 -8.56
C VAL A 113 -3.01 -2.17 -8.52
N LEU A 114 -3.82 -2.10 -7.47
CA LEU A 114 -4.76 -1.00 -7.17
C LEU A 114 -4.21 -0.17 -6.01
N PRO A 115 -3.52 0.95 -6.27
CA PRO A 115 -2.94 1.78 -5.21
C PRO A 115 -3.98 2.48 -4.34
N ASN A 116 -5.15 2.84 -4.91
CA ASN A 116 -6.27 3.52 -4.26
C ASN A 116 -5.91 4.84 -3.54
N ASN A 117 -4.73 5.37 -3.83
CA ASN A 117 -4.21 6.61 -3.30
C ASN A 117 -3.14 7.18 -4.23
N LYS A 118 -3.27 8.47 -4.59
CA LYS A 118 -2.33 9.16 -5.48
C LYS A 118 -0.86 9.10 -5.02
N ASN A 119 -0.63 9.07 -3.71
CA ASN A 119 0.71 9.05 -3.14
C ASN A 119 1.39 7.67 -3.23
N ILE A 120 0.61 6.63 -3.49
CA ILE A 120 1.08 5.24 -3.57
C ILE A 120 1.34 4.82 -5.02
N ILE A 121 0.75 5.50 -6.01
CA ILE A 121 0.89 5.19 -7.43
C ILE A 121 2.38 5.09 -7.82
N MET A 122 3.18 6.09 -7.47
CA MET A 122 4.62 6.11 -7.80
C MET A 122 5.38 4.91 -7.19
N ALA A 123 5.07 4.54 -5.95
CA ALA A 123 5.68 3.37 -5.31
C ALA A 123 5.25 2.06 -5.98
N ALA A 124 4.00 1.98 -6.44
CA ALA A 124 3.50 0.83 -7.19
C ALA A 124 4.15 0.74 -8.59
N GLU A 125 4.30 1.86 -9.30
CA GLU A 125 4.98 1.89 -10.61
C GLU A 125 6.45 1.45 -10.54
N GLN A 126 7.15 1.79 -9.45
CA GLN A 126 8.52 1.31 -9.23
C GLN A 126 8.63 -0.21 -9.15
N THR A 127 7.57 -0.92 -8.75
CA THR A 127 7.58 -2.39 -8.70
C THR A 127 7.62 -3.04 -10.08
N ILE A 128 7.16 -2.36 -11.14
CA ILE A 128 7.12 -2.87 -12.52
C ILE A 128 8.53 -3.29 -12.98
N SER A 129 9.54 -2.49 -12.64
CA SER A 129 10.93 -2.72 -13.08
C SER A 129 11.71 -3.73 -12.24
N ILE A 130 11.23 -4.06 -11.04
CA ILE A 130 11.94 -4.91 -10.09
C ILE A 130 11.23 -6.23 -9.80
N SER A 131 9.96 -6.37 -10.18
CA SER A 131 9.18 -7.60 -10.02
C SER A 131 9.59 -8.67 -11.04
N THR A 132 9.51 -9.93 -10.64
CA THR A 132 9.66 -11.09 -11.53
C THR A 132 8.38 -11.38 -12.32
N ARG A 133 7.26 -10.75 -11.95
CA ARG A 133 5.92 -10.91 -12.53
C ARG A 133 5.60 -9.81 -13.53
N LYS A 134 4.64 -10.05 -14.44
CA LYS A 134 4.06 -8.98 -15.25
C LYS A 134 3.16 -8.13 -14.34
N VAL A 135 3.56 -6.89 -14.06
CA VAL A 135 2.82 -5.96 -13.18
C VAL A 135 2.13 -4.91 -14.02
N ILE A 136 0.84 -4.70 -13.75
CA ILE A 136 0.03 -3.62 -14.34
C ILE A 136 -0.51 -2.77 -13.20
N VAL A 137 -0.14 -1.50 -13.15
CA VAL A 137 -0.60 -0.56 -12.13
C VAL A 137 -1.82 0.20 -12.65
N LEU A 138 -2.96 -0.01 -12.01
CA LEU A 138 -4.18 0.78 -12.26
C LEU A 138 -4.08 2.07 -11.46
N HIS A 139 -4.18 3.23 -12.11
CA HIS A 139 -4.00 4.54 -11.45
C HIS A 139 -5.20 4.95 -10.58
N THR A 140 -5.75 4.02 -9.81
CA THR A 140 -6.82 4.30 -8.86
C THR A 140 -6.33 5.22 -7.75
N ARG A 141 -7.02 6.34 -7.55
CA ARG A 141 -6.65 7.40 -6.58
C ARG A 141 -7.49 7.36 -5.32
N THR A 142 -8.57 6.58 -5.35
CA THR A 142 -9.53 6.46 -4.25
C THR A 142 -10.04 5.02 -4.15
N ILE A 143 -10.51 4.63 -2.97
CA ILE A 143 -11.13 3.32 -2.74
C ILE A 143 -12.31 3.04 -3.68
N PRO A 144 -13.27 3.99 -3.88
CA PRO A 144 -14.36 3.77 -4.84
C PRO A 144 -13.88 3.47 -6.26
N GLN A 145 -12.83 4.14 -6.74
CA GLN A 145 -12.25 3.84 -8.05
C GLN A 145 -11.70 2.40 -8.12
N GLY A 146 -11.02 1.96 -7.06
CA GLY A 146 -10.53 0.57 -6.99
C GLY A 146 -11.67 -0.46 -6.98
N ILE A 147 -12.76 -0.17 -6.28
CA ILE A 147 -13.96 -1.04 -6.29
C ILE A 147 -14.56 -1.08 -7.69
N THR A 148 -14.73 0.07 -8.34
CA THR A 148 -15.26 0.12 -9.71
C THR A 148 -14.38 -0.67 -10.67
N ALA A 149 -13.06 -0.51 -10.59
CA ALA A 149 -12.12 -1.25 -11.41
C ALA A 149 -12.28 -2.77 -11.23
N MET A 150 -12.42 -3.24 -9.99
CA MET A 150 -12.67 -4.67 -9.71
C MET A 150 -14.01 -5.17 -10.29
N LEU A 151 -15.06 -4.34 -10.24
CA LEU A 151 -16.39 -4.70 -10.75
C LEU A 151 -16.48 -4.69 -12.28
N THR A 152 -15.62 -3.92 -12.95
CA THR A 152 -15.56 -3.86 -14.43
C THR A 152 -14.59 -4.86 -15.03
N PHE A 153 -13.84 -5.60 -14.19
CA PHE A 153 -12.92 -6.61 -14.67
C PHE A 153 -13.68 -7.82 -15.27
N ASP A 154 -13.33 -8.17 -16.49
CA ASP A 154 -13.88 -9.34 -17.20
C ASP A 154 -12.73 -10.23 -17.68
N GLU A 155 -12.63 -11.43 -17.13
CA GLU A 155 -11.57 -12.41 -17.46
C GLU A 155 -11.54 -12.82 -18.95
N SER A 156 -12.60 -12.56 -19.70
CA SER A 156 -12.73 -12.93 -21.12
C SER A 156 -12.09 -11.93 -22.10
N VAL A 157 -11.71 -10.74 -21.62
CA VAL A 157 -11.13 -9.66 -22.43
C VAL A 157 -9.62 -9.66 -22.33
N ASP A 158 -8.92 -9.24 -23.37
CA ASP A 158 -7.45 -9.23 -23.41
C ASP A 158 -6.86 -8.22 -22.41
N THR A 159 -5.73 -8.60 -21.79
CA THR A 159 -5.06 -7.87 -20.69
C THR A 159 -4.74 -6.41 -21.03
N GLU A 160 -4.48 -6.10 -22.33
CA GLU A 160 -4.18 -4.72 -22.75
C GLU A 160 -5.45 -3.85 -22.86
N THR A 161 -6.57 -4.43 -23.27
CA THR A 161 -7.87 -3.75 -23.35
C THR A 161 -8.41 -3.44 -21.96
N HIS A 162 -8.22 -4.35 -20.99
CA HIS A 162 -8.61 -4.13 -19.59
C HIS A 162 -7.90 -2.95 -18.95
N ALA A 163 -6.60 -2.78 -19.20
CA ALA A 163 -5.85 -1.66 -18.63
C ALA A 163 -6.41 -0.31 -19.09
N ILE A 164 -7.02 -0.23 -20.26
CA ILE A 164 -7.65 0.98 -20.80
C ILE A 164 -9.05 1.20 -20.21
N GLU A 165 -9.86 0.13 -20.07
CA GLU A 165 -11.25 0.23 -19.55
C GLU A 165 -11.31 0.47 -18.03
N MET A 166 -10.29 0.04 -17.28
CA MET A 166 -10.22 0.22 -15.83
C MET A 166 -9.59 1.55 -15.41
N HIS A 167 -9.14 2.39 -16.35
CA HIS A 167 -8.59 3.73 -16.12
C HIS A 167 -9.67 4.81 -16.23
#